data_b53b1e03aaf9797eb05371f4b16fc284
#
_entry.id   b53b1e03aaf9797eb05371f4b16fc284
#
_cell.length_a   1.000
_cell.length_b   1.000
_cell.length_c   1.000
_cell.angle_alpha   90.00
_cell.angle_beta   90.00
_cell.angle_gamma   90.00
#
_symmetry.space_group_name_H-M   'P 1'
#
loop_
_entity.id
_entity.type
_entity.pdbx_description
1 polymer ?
#
loop_
_entity_poly.entity_id
_entity_poly.type
_entity_poly.pdbx_seq_one_letter_code
_entity_poly.pdbx_strand_id
1 'polypeptide(L)'
;MSIDQDPNKSEFSVSLTLDIGEATLDNSNIKQLYFIEDIFSYTNVGKIILEDESGILEYGPLTGNEFITILYGEDNNIQKTFKIYKINRIDQTNQNSSNRQVMEMLFAEPMFFLMNFLQFSRSWTNTRISDIIKHIGNTYLQVNEWGLFEQTNEKLDYFFIPYWNMNTTLSWLIKRSTSSENKQPGFCFYNNKNGTNFTTLEKLLSQKKLMKLNDQDDGMYVFKDTNQVLYNKILDWYISGLDMTLMKYLSGGTY
;
A
#
# COMPACT_ATOMS: atom_id res chain seq x y z
N MET A 1 2.28 18.28 33.92
CA MET A 1 1.17 17.43 33.55
C MET A 1 1.78 16.21 32.93
N SER A 2 2.02 15.17 33.73
CA SER A 2 2.64 13.92 33.28
C SER A 2 1.54 13.13 32.56
N ILE A 3 1.74 12.91 31.27
CA ILE A 3 0.92 11.97 30.51
C ILE A 3 1.39 10.58 30.96
N ASP A 4 0.59 9.92 31.81
CA ASP A 4 0.73 8.51 32.11
C ASP A 4 0.48 7.75 30.80
N GLN A 5 1.56 7.42 30.10
CA GLN A 5 1.51 6.47 29.00
C GLN A 5 1.41 5.09 29.66
N ASP A 6 0.25 4.48 29.55
CA ASP A 6 0.05 3.07 29.90
C ASP A 6 0.99 2.23 29.01
N PRO A 7 2.02 1.55 29.58
CA PRO A 7 2.98 0.78 28.79
C PRO A 7 2.36 -0.44 28.10
N ASN A 8 1.08 -0.74 28.35
CA ASN A 8 0.35 -1.84 27.73
C ASN A 8 -0.57 -1.41 26.59
N LYS A 9 -0.63 -0.13 26.25
CA LYS A 9 -1.42 0.31 25.09
C LYS A 9 -0.64 -0.04 23.82
N SER A 10 -0.98 -1.16 23.21
CA SER A 10 -0.42 -1.54 21.92
C SER A 10 -0.81 -0.49 20.87
N GLU A 11 0.18 0.10 20.22
CA GLU A 11 -0.02 1.13 19.19
C GLU A 11 -0.60 0.55 17.89
N PHE A 12 -0.82 -0.75 17.83
CA PHE A 12 -1.51 -1.43 16.73
C PHE A 12 -2.21 -2.70 17.23
N SER A 13 -3.21 -3.14 16.47
CA SER A 13 -3.92 -4.40 16.70
C SER A 13 -4.10 -5.11 15.37
N VAL A 14 -4.00 -6.42 15.39
CA VAL A 14 -4.14 -7.26 14.20
C VAL A 14 -5.18 -8.33 14.47
N SER A 15 -6.15 -8.47 13.57
CA SER A 15 -7.10 -9.58 13.58
C SER A 15 -7.07 -10.37 12.28
N LEU A 16 -7.26 -11.68 12.41
CA LEU A 16 -7.44 -12.61 11.30
C LEU A 16 -8.91 -12.97 11.18
N THR A 17 -9.49 -12.75 10.01
CA THR A 17 -10.83 -13.23 9.68
C THR A 17 -10.71 -14.53 8.92
N LEU A 18 -11.14 -15.61 9.54
CA LEU A 18 -11.18 -16.97 9.02
C LEU A 18 -12.61 -17.32 8.61
N ASP A 19 -12.79 -18.37 7.82
CA ASP A 19 -14.13 -18.88 7.45
C ASP A 19 -14.98 -19.26 8.68
N ILE A 20 -14.33 -19.63 9.79
CA ILE A 20 -14.99 -20.03 11.04
C ILE A 20 -15.21 -18.88 12.04
N GLY A 21 -14.68 -17.69 11.77
CA GLY A 21 -14.78 -16.52 12.67
C GLY A 21 -13.58 -15.62 12.66
N GLU A 22 -13.56 -14.65 13.57
CA GLU A 22 -12.47 -13.68 13.72
C GLU A 22 -11.61 -14.05 14.94
N ALA A 23 -10.29 -14.01 14.76
CA ALA A 23 -9.31 -14.20 15.81
C ALA A 23 -8.41 -12.96 15.93
N THR A 24 -8.37 -12.35 17.10
CA THR A 24 -7.41 -11.28 17.39
C THR A 24 -6.06 -11.90 17.72
N LEU A 25 -5.02 -11.43 17.05
CA LEU A 25 -3.66 -11.89 17.27
C LEU A 25 -3.06 -11.15 18.48
N ASP A 26 -2.42 -11.92 19.36
CA ASP A 26 -1.61 -11.32 20.40
C ASP A 26 -0.33 -10.73 19.77
N ASN A 27 -0.01 -9.48 20.10
CA ASN A 27 1.16 -8.80 19.58
C ASN A 27 2.48 -9.51 19.98
N SER A 28 2.50 -10.27 21.08
CA SER A 28 3.65 -11.09 21.48
C SER A 28 3.98 -12.19 20.46
N ASN A 29 2.99 -12.67 19.73
CA ASN A 29 3.12 -13.71 18.72
C ASN A 29 3.53 -13.14 17.35
N ILE A 30 3.46 -11.83 17.17
CA ILE A 30 3.86 -11.17 15.93
C ILE A 30 5.37 -10.88 15.98
N LYS A 31 6.13 -11.60 15.17
CA LYS A 31 7.59 -11.39 15.06
C LYS A 31 7.94 -10.27 14.11
N GLN A 32 7.17 -10.12 13.04
CA GLN A 32 7.35 -9.06 12.06
C GLN A 32 6.02 -8.73 11.38
N LEU A 33 5.74 -7.45 11.23
CA LEU A 33 4.61 -6.95 10.46
C LEU A 33 5.06 -5.72 9.68
N TYR A 34 4.83 -5.71 8.39
CA TYR A 34 4.93 -4.51 7.58
C TYR A 34 3.99 -4.58 6.38
N PHE A 35 3.57 -3.43 5.94
CA PHE A 35 2.97 -3.24 4.62
C PHE A 35 3.57 -1.98 3.97
N ILE A 36 3.54 -1.95 2.66
CA ILE A 36 4.20 -0.92 1.86
C ILE A 36 3.11 -0.11 1.17
N GLU A 37 3.09 1.19 1.43
CA GLU A 37 2.35 2.19 0.67
C GLU A 37 3.34 2.87 -0.29
N ASP A 38 3.12 2.69 -1.60
CA ASP A 38 4.00 3.22 -2.64
C ASP A 38 3.17 4.01 -3.65
N ILE A 39 3.57 5.26 -3.90
CA ILE A 39 2.90 6.15 -4.86
C ILE A 39 2.98 5.66 -6.31
N PHE A 40 3.90 4.77 -6.62
CA PHE A 40 4.05 4.14 -7.93
C PHE A 40 3.42 2.76 -8.03
N SER A 41 2.88 2.25 -6.92
CA SER A 41 2.14 1.00 -6.86
C SER A 41 0.64 1.26 -6.76
N TYR A 42 -0.15 0.53 -7.53
CA TYR A 42 -1.61 0.69 -7.53
C TYR A 42 -2.27 0.20 -6.24
N THR A 43 -1.62 -0.72 -5.53
CA THR A 43 -2.18 -1.36 -4.34
C THR A 43 -1.08 -1.62 -3.32
N ASN A 44 -1.48 -1.66 -2.06
CA ASN A 44 -0.58 -1.96 -0.96
C ASN A 44 -0.45 -3.47 -0.77
N VAL A 45 0.75 -3.89 -0.46
CA VAL A 45 1.11 -5.29 -0.15
C VAL A 45 1.87 -5.35 1.15
N GLY A 46 1.84 -6.48 1.82
CA GLY A 46 2.58 -6.63 3.06
C GLY A 46 2.85 -8.07 3.44
N LYS A 47 3.50 -8.19 4.57
CA LYS A 47 3.89 -9.48 5.16
C LYS A 47 3.75 -9.44 6.68
N ILE A 48 3.30 -10.56 7.24
CA ILE A 48 3.34 -10.82 8.66
C ILE A 48 4.05 -12.14 8.92
N ILE A 49 4.88 -12.17 9.95
CA ILE A 49 5.49 -13.39 10.47
C ILE A 49 4.95 -13.60 11.88
N LEU A 50 4.30 -14.73 12.07
CA LEU A 50 3.66 -15.13 13.32
C LEU A 50 4.35 -16.36 13.91
N GLU A 51 4.47 -16.38 15.23
CA GLU A 51 4.75 -17.58 15.99
C GLU A 51 3.42 -18.11 16.53
N ASP A 52 2.95 -19.23 15.98
CA ASP A 52 1.66 -19.81 16.37
C ASP A 52 1.83 -20.67 17.63
N GLU A 53 1.59 -20.04 18.78
CA GLU A 53 1.50 -20.74 20.07
C GLU A 53 0.05 -21.21 20.35
N SER A 54 -0.92 -20.61 19.68
CA SER A 54 -2.35 -20.83 19.94
C SER A 54 -2.96 -21.92 19.08
N GLY A 55 -2.21 -22.48 18.12
CA GLY A 55 -2.70 -23.51 17.20
C GLY A 55 -3.76 -22.98 16.23
N ILE A 56 -3.65 -21.74 15.79
CA ILE A 56 -4.62 -21.12 14.83
C ILE A 56 -4.79 -22.01 13.60
N LEU A 57 -3.69 -22.65 13.14
CA LEU A 57 -3.71 -23.57 12.02
C LEU A 57 -4.42 -24.91 12.33
N GLU A 58 -4.51 -25.29 13.59
CA GLU A 58 -5.16 -26.54 14.01
C GLU A 58 -6.68 -26.35 14.16
N TYR A 59 -7.10 -25.15 14.55
CA TYR A 59 -8.53 -24.81 14.76
C TYR A 59 -9.29 -24.46 13.48
N GLY A 60 -8.62 -24.04 12.43
CA GLY A 60 -9.25 -23.68 11.17
C GLY A 60 -8.33 -23.94 9.98
N PRO A 61 -8.73 -24.79 9.01
CA PRO A 61 -7.96 -24.92 7.80
C PRO A 61 -7.92 -23.56 7.08
N LEU A 62 -6.72 -23.10 6.75
CA LEU A 62 -6.54 -21.94 5.92
C LEU A 62 -6.91 -22.30 4.48
N THR A 63 -7.96 -21.69 3.97
CA THR A 63 -8.60 -22.02 2.69
C THR A 63 -8.17 -21.13 1.54
N GLY A 64 -7.50 -19.99 1.86
CA GLY A 64 -7.12 -18.95 0.91
C GLY A 64 -8.16 -17.83 0.80
N ASN A 65 -9.15 -17.82 1.69
CA ASN A 65 -10.15 -16.75 1.79
C ASN A 65 -9.95 -15.82 2.99
N GLU A 66 -8.89 -16.04 3.74
CA GLU A 66 -8.61 -15.31 4.96
C GLU A 66 -8.28 -13.85 4.68
N PHE A 67 -8.71 -13.01 5.62
CA PHE A 67 -8.38 -11.60 5.64
C PHE A 67 -7.60 -11.27 6.90
N ILE A 68 -6.71 -10.31 6.77
CA ILE A 68 -6.01 -9.69 7.89
C ILE A 68 -6.43 -8.25 7.99
N THR A 69 -6.90 -7.84 9.17
CA THR A 69 -7.26 -6.46 9.46
C THR A 69 -6.26 -5.88 10.43
N ILE A 70 -5.66 -4.77 10.06
CA ILE A 70 -4.65 -4.05 10.83
C ILE A 70 -5.24 -2.72 11.25
N LEU A 71 -5.29 -2.48 12.55
CA LEU A 71 -5.63 -1.20 13.17
C LEU A 71 -4.35 -0.54 13.63
N TYR A 72 -4.11 0.70 13.26
CA TYR A 72 -2.89 1.44 13.62
C TYR A 72 -3.16 2.96 13.68
N GLY A 73 -2.14 3.74 14.03
CA GLY A 73 -2.27 5.17 14.19
C GLY A 73 -2.59 5.56 15.64
N GLU A 74 -2.69 6.87 15.92
CA GLU A 74 -3.12 7.35 17.22
C GLU A 74 -4.51 6.77 17.56
N ASP A 75 -4.61 6.09 18.70
CA ASP A 75 -5.83 5.43 19.17
C ASP A 75 -6.42 4.39 18.19
N ASN A 76 -5.58 3.75 17.35
CA ASN A 76 -6.00 2.76 16.35
C ASN A 76 -7.11 3.28 15.42
N ASN A 77 -7.00 4.53 15.01
CA ASN A 77 -8.03 5.20 14.20
C ASN A 77 -7.95 4.87 12.70
N ILE A 78 -6.92 4.17 12.26
CA ILE A 78 -6.75 3.77 10.87
C ILE A 78 -6.93 2.26 10.77
N GLN A 79 -7.90 1.84 9.96
CA GLN A 79 -8.17 0.42 9.68
C GLN A 79 -7.82 0.09 8.24
N LYS A 80 -7.05 -0.96 8.04
CA LYS A 80 -6.75 -1.53 6.73
C LYS A 80 -7.03 -3.03 6.74
N THR A 81 -7.77 -3.49 5.75
CA THR A 81 -8.08 -4.91 5.56
C THR A 81 -7.42 -5.41 4.29
N PHE A 82 -6.69 -6.50 4.41
CA PHE A 82 -5.96 -7.15 3.34
C PHE A 82 -6.43 -8.59 3.19
N LYS A 83 -6.30 -9.13 1.99
CA LYS A 83 -6.52 -10.54 1.72
C LYS A 83 -5.20 -11.29 1.71
N ILE A 84 -5.12 -12.42 2.43
CA ILE A 84 -3.96 -13.29 2.44
C ILE A 84 -3.96 -14.08 1.12
N TYR A 85 -2.82 -14.13 0.44
CA TYR A 85 -2.69 -14.85 -0.83
C TYR A 85 -1.60 -15.93 -0.82
N LYS A 86 -0.73 -15.92 0.18
CA LYS A 86 0.31 -16.92 0.32
C LYS A 86 0.67 -17.12 1.78
N ILE A 87 0.80 -18.38 2.17
CA ILE A 87 1.21 -18.79 3.50
C ILE A 87 2.37 -19.76 3.34
N ASN A 88 3.49 -19.43 3.98
CA ASN A 88 4.66 -20.28 4.05
C ASN A 88 4.85 -20.73 5.50
N ARG A 89 5.04 -22.00 5.73
CA ARG A 89 5.54 -22.49 7.02
C ARG A 89 7.06 -22.36 7.03
N ILE A 90 7.58 -21.79 8.10
CA ILE A 90 9.02 -21.70 8.33
C ILE A 90 9.34 -22.74 9.41
N ASP A 91 9.86 -23.89 9.01
CA ASP A 91 10.28 -24.91 9.96
C ASP A 91 11.50 -24.41 10.72
N GLN A 92 11.38 -24.24 12.03
CA GLN A 92 12.54 -24.04 12.87
C GLN A 92 13.18 -25.39 13.16
N THR A 93 14.37 -25.62 12.64
CA THR A 93 15.16 -26.86 12.78
C THR A 93 15.68 -27.13 14.18
N ASN A 94 15.24 -26.44 15.22
CA ASN A 94 15.64 -26.71 16.59
C ASN A 94 14.75 -27.78 17.24
N GLN A 95 15.20 -29.00 17.19
CA GLN A 95 14.56 -30.23 17.69
C GLN A 95 14.23 -30.27 19.19
N ASN A 96 14.40 -29.22 19.97
CA ASN A 96 14.34 -29.32 21.43
C ASN A 96 13.29 -28.47 22.14
N SER A 97 12.37 -27.84 21.49
CA SER A 97 11.34 -27.11 22.22
C SER A 97 10.03 -26.99 21.46
N SER A 98 8.98 -27.56 22.05
CA SER A 98 7.55 -27.22 21.88
C SER A 98 7.05 -26.99 20.45
N ASN A 99 5.84 -27.42 20.16
CA ASN A 99 5.04 -27.30 18.94
C ASN A 99 4.84 -25.86 18.40
N ARG A 100 5.85 -25.00 18.52
CA ARG A 100 5.78 -23.63 18.00
C ARG A 100 6.03 -23.64 16.50
N GLN A 101 4.99 -23.31 15.75
CA GLN A 101 5.10 -23.15 14.30
C GLN A 101 5.29 -21.68 13.98
N VAL A 102 6.29 -21.37 13.14
CA VAL A 102 6.46 -20.02 12.59
C VAL A 102 5.85 -19.98 11.19
N MET A 103 4.98 -19.01 10.97
CA MET A 103 4.30 -18.81 9.70
C MET A 103 4.64 -17.44 9.12
N GLU A 104 4.87 -17.42 7.82
CA GLU A 104 4.91 -16.20 7.03
C GLU A 104 3.64 -16.11 6.18
N MET A 105 2.89 -15.04 6.31
CA MET A 105 1.73 -14.76 5.50
C MET A 105 1.98 -13.52 4.66
N LEU A 106 1.79 -13.64 3.34
CA LEU A 106 1.83 -12.52 2.42
C LEU A 106 0.40 -12.09 2.12
N PHE A 107 0.17 -10.80 2.18
CA PHE A 107 -1.15 -10.21 1.99
C PHE A 107 -1.12 -9.00 1.07
N ALA A 108 -2.26 -8.72 0.44
CA ALA A 108 -2.44 -7.59 -0.45
C ALA A 108 -3.85 -6.99 -0.27
N GLU A 109 -4.02 -5.74 -0.65
CA GLU A 109 -5.36 -5.14 -0.71
C GLU A 109 -6.28 -5.94 -1.64
N PRO A 110 -7.60 -6.06 -1.35
CA PRO A 110 -8.55 -6.76 -2.23
C PRO A 110 -8.51 -6.25 -3.67
N MET A 111 -8.27 -4.95 -3.86
CA MET A 111 -8.11 -4.33 -5.18
C MET A 111 -7.00 -4.98 -6.02
N PHE A 112 -5.93 -5.48 -5.40
CA PHE A 112 -4.84 -6.19 -6.09
C PHE A 112 -5.35 -7.36 -6.94
N PHE A 113 -6.29 -8.13 -6.39
CA PHE A 113 -6.87 -9.28 -7.08
C PHE A 113 -7.77 -8.84 -8.22
N LEU A 114 -8.61 -7.81 -7.99
CA LEU A 114 -9.47 -7.26 -9.03
C LEU A 114 -8.64 -6.71 -10.20
N MET A 115 -7.55 -6.03 -9.91
CA MET A 115 -6.68 -5.45 -10.93
C MET A 115 -5.97 -6.50 -11.80
N ASN A 116 -5.61 -7.64 -11.21
CA ASN A 116 -4.88 -8.68 -11.93
C ASN A 116 -5.79 -9.67 -12.65
N PHE A 117 -6.94 -10.00 -12.08
CA PHE A 117 -7.79 -11.08 -12.57
C PHE A 117 -9.03 -10.61 -13.31
N LEU A 118 -9.55 -9.41 -13.01
CA LEU A 118 -10.72 -8.89 -13.69
C LEU A 118 -10.36 -8.38 -15.08
N GLN A 119 -10.95 -8.98 -16.10
CA GLN A 119 -10.88 -8.55 -17.49
C GLN A 119 -12.24 -8.07 -17.95
N PHE A 120 -12.28 -7.01 -18.75
CA PHE A 120 -13.54 -6.47 -19.25
C PHE A 120 -13.36 -5.75 -20.58
N SER A 121 -14.48 -5.57 -21.27
CA SER A 121 -14.56 -4.77 -22.49
C SER A 121 -15.57 -3.66 -22.30
N ARG A 122 -15.17 -2.44 -22.59
CA ARG A 122 -16.04 -1.27 -22.52
C ARG A 122 -15.53 -0.14 -23.41
N SER A 123 -16.46 0.69 -23.88
CA SER A 123 -16.14 1.89 -24.66
C SER A 123 -16.67 3.15 -24.01
N TRP A 124 -15.99 4.26 -24.27
CA TRP A 124 -16.40 5.61 -23.92
C TRP A 124 -16.20 6.51 -25.12
N THR A 125 -17.05 7.53 -25.22
CA THR A 125 -16.99 8.55 -26.27
C THR A 125 -16.97 9.92 -25.65
N ASN A 126 -16.13 10.82 -26.15
CA ASN A 126 -16.00 12.21 -25.72
C ASN A 126 -15.86 12.35 -24.19
N THR A 127 -15.05 11.48 -23.56
CA THR A 127 -14.91 11.39 -22.11
C THR A 127 -13.46 11.67 -21.69
N ARG A 128 -13.27 12.39 -20.58
CA ARG A 128 -11.94 12.63 -20.01
C ARG A 128 -11.37 11.35 -19.40
N ILE A 129 -10.06 11.22 -19.45
CA ILE A 129 -9.38 10.07 -18.83
C ILE A 129 -9.68 9.99 -17.33
N SER A 130 -9.70 11.13 -16.61
CA SER A 130 -10.06 11.17 -15.18
C SER A 130 -11.46 10.62 -14.92
N ASP A 131 -12.43 10.91 -15.78
CA ASP A 131 -13.81 10.43 -15.63
C ASP A 131 -13.89 8.92 -15.89
N ILE A 132 -13.11 8.43 -16.86
CA ILE A 132 -12.99 7.00 -17.14
C ILE A 132 -12.36 6.27 -15.93
N ILE A 133 -11.26 6.79 -15.39
CA ILE A 133 -10.59 6.23 -14.21
C ILE A 133 -11.53 6.23 -13.00
N LYS A 134 -12.24 7.31 -12.77
CA LYS A 134 -13.22 7.40 -11.67
C LYS A 134 -14.35 6.37 -11.84
N HIS A 135 -14.85 6.23 -13.07
CA HIS A 135 -15.85 5.21 -13.38
C HIS A 135 -15.32 3.78 -13.15
N ILE A 136 -14.11 3.50 -13.63
CA ILE A 136 -13.45 2.19 -13.41
C ILE A 136 -13.27 1.94 -11.92
N GLY A 137 -12.74 2.91 -11.18
CA GLY A 137 -12.54 2.82 -9.73
C GLY A 137 -13.82 2.49 -8.98
N ASN A 138 -14.89 3.25 -9.22
CA ASN A 138 -16.14 3.06 -8.51
C ASN A 138 -16.87 1.78 -8.91
N THR A 139 -16.84 1.41 -10.20
CA THR A 139 -17.66 0.30 -10.71
C THR A 139 -16.97 -1.06 -10.58
N TYR A 140 -15.67 -1.11 -10.86
CA TYR A 140 -14.95 -2.38 -10.98
C TYR A 140 -13.93 -2.62 -9.86
N LEU A 141 -13.31 -1.56 -9.35
CA LEU A 141 -12.30 -1.68 -8.29
C LEU A 141 -12.88 -1.44 -6.89
N GLN A 142 -14.17 -1.10 -6.80
CA GLN A 142 -14.88 -0.89 -5.53
C GLN A 142 -14.21 0.18 -4.65
N VAL A 143 -13.72 1.23 -5.28
CA VAL A 143 -13.15 2.38 -4.56
C VAL A 143 -14.27 3.07 -3.78
N ASN A 144 -14.17 3.05 -2.46
CA ASN A 144 -15.15 3.66 -1.56
C ASN A 144 -14.86 5.16 -1.36
N GLU A 145 -13.58 5.49 -1.25
CA GLU A 145 -13.15 6.86 -0.99
C GLU A 145 -12.03 7.27 -1.94
N TRP A 146 -12.20 8.47 -2.51
CA TRP A 146 -11.16 9.14 -3.28
C TRP A 146 -10.49 10.19 -2.40
N GLY A 147 -9.19 10.05 -2.22
CA GLY A 147 -8.36 11.06 -1.57
C GLY A 147 -8.07 12.22 -2.50
N LEU A 148 -6.83 12.37 -2.94
CA LEU A 148 -6.47 13.37 -3.96
C LEU A 148 -6.92 12.89 -5.33
N PHE A 149 -7.80 13.67 -5.95
CA PHE A 149 -8.28 13.38 -7.30
C PHE A 149 -8.11 14.61 -8.19
N GLU A 150 -7.34 14.47 -9.27
CA GLU A 150 -7.05 15.54 -10.20
C GLU A 150 -7.66 15.25 -11.56
N GLN A 151 -8.27 16.28 -12.16
CA GLN A 151 -8.89 16.15 -13.47
C GLN A 151 -7.85 16.20 -14.59
N THR A 152 -8.06 15.37 -15.61
CA THR A 152 -7.25 15.41 -16.84
C THR A 152 -7.77 16.46 -17.81
N ASN A 153 -6.86 16.98 -18.66
CA ASN A 153 -7.15 18.06 -19.56
C ASN A 153 -8.05 17.63 -20.71
N GLU A 154 -7.61 16.65 -21.48
CA GLU A 154 -8.24 16.31 -22.77
C GLU A 154 -9.32 15.25 -22.62
N LYS A 155 -10.30 15.32 -23.54
CA LYS A 155 -11.28 14.26 -23.73
C LYS A 155 -10.82 13.36 -24.86
N LEU A 156 -11.01 12.07 -24.66
CA LEU A 156 -10.83 11.08 -25.72
C LEU A 156 -12.10 11.05 -26.57
N ASP A 157 -11.98 11.27 -27.86
CA ASP A 157 -13.12 11.17 -28.78
C ASP A 157 -13.74 9.78 -28.73
N TYR A 158 -12.90 8.77 -28.71
CA TYR A 158 -13.28 7.37 -28.55
C TYR A 158 -12.20 6.59 -27.83
N PHE A 159 -12.59 5.79 -26.86
CA PHE A 159 -11.73 4.86 -26.16
C PHE A 159 -12.43 3.53 -25.97
N PHE A 160 -11.77 2.44 -26.32
CA PHE A 160 -12.27 1.08 -26.19
C PHE A 160 -11.25 0.21 -25.48
N ILE A 161 -11.71 -0.56 -24.48
CA ILE A 161 -10.92 -1.56 -23.78
C ILE A 161 -11.20 -2.93 -24.41
N PRO A 162 -10.20 -3.53 -25.08
CA PRO A 162 -10.35 -4.82 -25.77
C PRO A 162 -10.04 -5.99 -24.84
N TYR A 163 -10.91 -6.25 -23.86
CA TYR A 163 -10.77 -7.35 -22.90
C TYR A 163 -9.43 -7.35 -22.14
N TRP A 164 -8.96 -6.18 -21.77
CA TRP A 164 -7.76 -6.01 -20.96
C TRP A 164 -8.05 -6.21 -19.47
N ASN A 165 -7.01 -6.58 -18.71
CA ASN A 165 -7.06 -6.47 -17.25
C ASN A 165 -6.95 -5.01 -16.80
N MET A 166 -7.28 -4.76 -15.53
CA MET A 166 -7.29 -3.40 -14.98
C MET A 166 -5.89 -2.78 -14.94
N ASN A 167 -4.84 -3.55 -14.63
CA ASN A 167 -3.47 -3.06 -14.62
C ASN A 167 -3.06 -2.48 -15.97
N THR A 168 -3.32 -3.22 -17.05
CA THR A 168 -3.04 -2.77 -18.42
C THR A 168 -3.85 -1.53 -18.76
N THR A 169 -5.12 -1.53 -18.42
CA THR A 169 -6.05 -0.42 -18.69
C THR A 169 -5.61 0.86 -17.97
N LEU A 170 -5.36 0.79 -16.67
CA LEU A 170 -4.92 1.95 -15.89
C LEU A 170 -3.55 2.44 -16.35
N SER A 171 -2.61 1.54 -16.60
CA SER A 171 -1.29 1.91 -17.12
C SER A 171 -1.38 2.64 -18.44
N TRP A 172 -2.27 2.21 -19.35
CA TRP A 172 -2.50 2.88 -20.63
C TRP A 172 -3.08 4.28 -20.45
N LEU A 173 -4.08 4.43 -19.59
CA LEU A 173 -4.76 5.69 -19.30
C LEU A 173 -3.81 6.68 -18.60
N ILE A 174 -3.10 6.24 -17.56
CA ILE A 174 -2.18 7.06 -16.76
C ILE A 174 -1.06 7.64 -17.63
N LYS A 175 -0.46 6.83 -18.49
CA LYS A 175 0.63 7.27 -19.39
C LYS A 175 0.19 8.35 -20.39
N ARG A 176 -1.10 8.51 -20.64
CA ARG A 176 -1.66 9.50 -21.55
C ARG A 176 -2.37 10.65 -20.85
N SER A 177 -2.37 10.62 -19.52
CA SER A 177 -2.99 11.65 -18.70
C SER A 177 -2.12 12.91 -18.65
N THR A 178 -2.74 14.07 -18.85
CA THR A 178 -2.16 15.39 -18.61
C THR A 178 -3.09 16.18 -17.74
N SER A 179 -2.55 16.94 -16.79
CA SER A 179 -3.33 17.74 -15.85
C SER A 179 -4.14 18.85 -16.55
N SER A 180 -5.37 19.07 -16.10
CA SER A 180 -6.18 20.18 -16.57
C SER A 180 -5.70 21.54 -16.05
N GLU A 181 -5.00 21.56 -14.91
CA GLU A 181 -4.53 22.79 -14.26
C GLU A 181 -3.26 23.33 -14.91
N ASN A 182 -2.24 22.49 -15.05
CA ASN A 182 -0.89 22.88 -15.47
C ASN A 182 -0.41 22.20 -16.75
N LYS A 183 -1.21 21.30 -17.33
CA LYS A 183 -0.91 20.50 -18.53
C LYS A 183 0.31 19.58 -18.38
N GLN A 184 0.73 19.30 -17.13
CA GLN A 184 1.85 18.42 -16.87
C GLN A 184 1.41 16.95 -16.90
N PRO A 185 2.27 16.05 -17.40
CA PRO A 185 2.11 14.60 -17.28
C PRO A 185 2.55 14.12 -15.89
N GLY A 186 2.61 12.82 -15.68
CA GLY A 186 3.17 12.23 -14.46
C GLY A 186 2.12 11.94 -13.40
N PHE A 187 0.94 11.49 -13.86
CA PHE A 187 -0.08 11.00 -12.94
C PHE A 187 0.34 9.71 -12.26
N CYS A 188 -0.02 9.61 -10.99
CA CYS A 188 0.08 8.41 -10.17
C CYS A 188 -1.32 7.98 -9.72
N PHE A 189 -1.52 6.68 -9.63
CA PHE A 189 -2.70 6.05 -9.03
C PHE A 189 -2.21 5.15 -7.90
N TYR A 190 -2.59 5.43 -6.67
CA TYR A 190 -2.10 4.72 -5.49
C TYR A 190 -3.09 4.80 -4.34
N ASN A 191 -2.95 3.89 -3.37
CA ASN A 191 -3.73 3.87 -2.15
C ASN A 191 -2.89 4.30 -0.96
N ASN A 192 -3.49 5.08 -0.06
CA ASN A 192 -2.91 5.43 1.24
C ASN A 192 -4.00 5.46 2.33
N LYS A 193 -3.67 5.98 3.50
CA LYS A 193 -4.62 6.12 4.62
C LYS A 193 -5.85 6.97 4.30
N ASN A 194 -5.77 7.87 3.31
CA ASN A 194 -6.85 8.78 2.93
C ASN A 194 -7.70 8.24 1.76
N GLY A 195 -7.49 6.97 1.36
CA GLY A 195 -8.19 6.33 0.26
C GLY A 195 -7.37 6.23 -1.03
N THR A 196 -8.07 6.04 -2.13
CA THR A 196 -7.47 5.93 -3.48
C THR A 196 -7.20 7.30 -4.06
N ASN A 197 -6.01 7.49 -4.60
CA ASN A 197 -5.56 8.77 -5.14
C ASN A 197 -5.28 8.67 -6.63
N PHE A 198 -5.60 9.73 -7.36
CA PHE A 198 -5.24 9.91 -8.77
C PHE A 198 -4.81 11.36 -8.96
N THR A 199 -3.52 11.62 -9.00
CA THR A 199 -2.95 12.97 -9.01
C THR A 199 -1.56 13.00 -9.63
N THR A 200 -1.10 14.18 -10.02
CA THR A 200 0.25 14.36 -10.56
C THR A 200 1.30 14.44 -9.45
N LEU A 201 2.53 14.03 -9.77
CA LEU A 201 3.69 14.22 -8.89
C LEU A 201 3.92 15.69 -8.54
N GLU A 202 3.67 16.60 -9.47
CA GLU A 202 3.79 18.04 -9.23
C GLU A 202 2.83 18.53 -8.16
N LYS A 203 1.57 18.07 -8.21
CA LYS A 203 0.57 18.40 -7.19
C LYS A 203 0.95 17.82 -5.82
N LEU A 204 1.54 16.63 -5.78
CA LEU A 204 2.08 16.06 -4.54
C LEU A 204 3.22 16.90 -3.97
N LEU A 205 4.14 17.34 -4.81
CA LEU A 205 5.28 18.19 -4.41
C LEU A 205 4.85 19.60 -3.96
N SER A 206 3.73 20.11 -4.47
CA SER A 206 3.18 21.41 -4.09
C SER A 206 2.46 21.44 -2.74
N GLN A 207 2.22 20.26 -2.15
CA GLN A 207 1.54 20.17 -0.86
C GLN A 207 2.36 20.81 0.26
N LYS A 208 1.65 21.25 1.31
CA LYS A 208 2.30 21.76 2.51
C LYS A 208 3.19 20.67 3.12
N LYS A 209 4.45 21.01 3.36
CA LYS A 209 5.38 20.08 4.03
C LYS A 209 4.84 19.65 5.38
N LEU A 210 4.74 18.35 5.59
CA LEU A 210 4.29 17.79 6.85
C LEU A 210 5.33 18.00 7.95
N MET A 211 6.63 17.89 7.61
CA MET A 211 7.74 17.98 8.53
C MET A 211 8.96 18.58 7.83
N LYS A 212 9.73 19.42 8.54
CA LYS A 212 11.08 19.79 8.13
C LYS A 212 12.05 18.85 8.79
N LEU A 213 12.85 18.15 8.00
CA LEU A 213 14.05 17.52 8.51
C LEU A 213 15.07 18.63 8.74
N ASN A 214 15.41 18.90 9.99
CA ASN A 214 16.51 19.82 10.30
C ASN A 214 17.82 19.07 10.09
N ASP A 215 18.62 19.58 9.20
CA ASP A 215 19.96 19.11 8.86
C ASP A 215 21.01 19.60 9.89
N GLN A 216 20.63 19.60 11.16
CA GLN A 216 21.56 19.90 12.25
C GLN A 216 21.98 18.57 12.86
N ASP A 217 23.23 18.27 12.74
CA ASP A 217 23.95 17.12 13.24
C ASP A 217 23.94 15.87 12.34
N ASP A 218 24.94 15.83 11.47
CA ASP A 218 25.54 14.64 10.82
C ASP A 218 24.59 13.53 10.29
N GLY A 219 23.35 13.87 9.95
CA GLY A 219 22.45 13.02 9.15
C GLY A 219 22.06 11.68 9.75
N MET A 220 22.42 11.38 10.99
CA MET A 220 22.17 10.08 11.59
C MET A 220 21.24 10.19 12.79
N TYR A 221 19.94 10.01 12.55
CA TYR A 221 18.99 9.79 13.63
C TYR A 221 19.12 8.36 14.15
N VAL A 222 19.92 8.16 15.21
CA VAL A 222 19.97 6.90 15.93
C VAL A 222 18.76 6.83 16.85
N PHE A 223 17.80 5.97 16.50
CA PHE A 223 16.67 5.65 17.37
C PHE A 223 17.17 4.78 18.53
N LYS A 224 17.19 5.36 19.73
CA LYS A 224 17.65 4.67 20.94
C LYS A 224 16.64 3.73 21.57
N ASP A 225 15.40 3.74 21.10
CA ASP A 225 14.31 2.96 21.70
C ASP A 225 13.69 2.00 20.69
N THR A 226 13.98 0.72 20.88
CA THR A 226 13.59 -0.37 19.97
C THR A 226 12.14 -0.80 20.15
N ASN A 227 11.41 -0.25 21.11
CA ASN A 227 10.06 -0.68 21.47
C ASN A 227 8.93 0.26 21.05
N GLN A 228 9.22 1.34 20.34
CA GLN A 228 8.18 2.24 19.84
C GLN A 228 7.81 1.92 18.40
N VAL A 229 6.53 1.76 18.14
CA VAL A 229 6.00 1.72 16.77
C VAL A 229 6.21 3.09 16.14
N LEU A 230 6.98 3.11 15.06
CA LEU A 230 7.46 4.33 14.41
C LEU A 230 6.63 4.64 13.15
N TYR A 231 5.36 4.96 13.31
CA TYR A 231 4.60 5.51 12.19
C TYR A 231 4.79 7.04 12.10
N ASN A 232 4.70 7.57 10.90
CA ASN A 232 5.00 8.97 10.57
C ASN A 232 6.44 9.41 10.86
N LYS A 233 7.38 8.47 10.99
CA LYS A 233 8.81 8.75 11.11
C LYS A 233 9.56 8.20 9.91
N ILE A 234 10.63 8.87 9.51
CA ILE A 234 11.55 8.37 8.51
C ILE A 234 12.51 7.42 9.22
N LEU A 235 12.46 6.13 8.87
CA LEU A 235 13.31 5.10 9.45
C LEU A 235 14.69 5.09 8.83
N ASP A 236 14.76 5.38 7.53
CA ASP A 236 15.99 5.41 6.77
C ASP A 236 15.82 6.34 5.56
N TRP A 237 16.89 7.01 5.16
CA TRP A 237 16.93 7.80 3.95
C TRP A 237 18.33 7.83 3.37
N TYR A 238 18.42 7.90 2.07
CA TYR A 238 19.68 8.09 1.38
C TYR A 238 19.50 9.00 0.18
N ILE A 239 20.53 9.78 -0.14
CA ILE A 239 20.61 10.54 -1.37
C ILE A 239 21.43 9.71 -2.34
N SER A 240 20.78 9.12 -3.34
CA SER A 240 21.53 8.56 -4.45
C SER A 240 22.23 9.72 -5.17
N GLY A 241 23.54 9.64 -5.29
CA GLY A 241 24.30 10.59 -6.11
C GLY A 241 23.70 10.67 -7.52
N LEU A 242 23.76 11.84 -8.13
CA LEU A 242 23.38 12.01 -9.54
C LEU A 242 24.15 11.00 -10.37
N ASP A 243 23.46 10.05 -10.99
CA ASP A 243 24.07 9.17 -11.97
C ASP A 243 24.37 9.98 -13.23
N MET A 244 25.60 10.47 -13.31
CA MET A 244 26.09 11.26 -14.45
C MET A 244 26.00 10.49 -15.76
N THR A 245 25.95 9.17 -15.71
CA THR A 245 25.76 8.32 -16.90
C THR A 245 24.33 8.42 -17.39
N LEU A 246 23.36 8.33 -16.47
CA LEU A 246 21.94 8.50 -16.79
C LEU A 246 21.67 9.92 -17.30
N MET A 247 22.26 10.93 -16.69
CA MET A 247 22.13 12.32 -17.15
C MET A 247 22.71 12.52 -18.56
N LYS A 248 23.80 11.85 -18.90
CA LYS A 248 24.33 11.86 -20.27
C LYS A 248 23.39 11.20 -21.27
N TYR A 249 22.73 10.12 -20.91
CA TYR A 249 21.72 9.48 -21.76
C TYR A 249 20.48 10.36 -21.95
N LEU A 250 20.04 11.04 -20.89
CA LEU A 250 18.89 11.94 -20.96
C LEU A 250 19.20 13.26 -21.69
N SER A 251 20.43 13.74 -21.64
CA SER A 251 20.86 14.98 -22.32
C SER A 251 21.34 14.74 -23.75
N GLY A 252 21.83 13.55 -24.06
CA GLY A 252 22.18 13.16 -25.42
C GLY A 252 20.94 12.71 -26.16
N GLY A 253 20.17 13.66 -26.68
CA GLY A 253 18.94 13.37 -27.42
C GLY A 253 19.13 12.18 -28.36
N THR A 254 18.36 11.15 -28.15
CA THR A 254 18.20 10.07 -29.13
C THR A 254 17.51 10.68 -30.35
N TYR A 255 18.28 10.85 -31.39
CA TYR A 255 17.77 11.07 -32.76
C TYR A 255 17.11 9.80 -33.29
#